data_9e65beaafb100261f7230c30e2965bd8
#
_entry.id   9e65beaafb100261f7230c30e2965bd8
#
_cell.length_a   1.000
_cell.length_b   1.000
_cell.length_c   1.000
_cell.angle_alpha   90.00
_cell.angle_beta   90.00
_cell.angle_gamma   90.00
#
_symmetry.space_group_name_H-M   'P 1'
#
loop_
_entity.id
_entity.type
_entity.pdbx_description
1 polymer ?
#
loop_
_entity_poly.entity_id
_entity_poly.type
_entity_poly.pdbx_seq_one_letter_code
_entity_poly.pdbx_strand_id
1 'polypeptide(L)'
;DLIIKLANKLQRQLLAKQNRSWEFDLEEGLLDSSKLPRVIIDPYNSLSFKKEKDLEFKDTVVTLLIDNSGSMRGRPITIAAICADILSRTLERCSVKVEILGFTTKNWKGGKSREKWNLENKPINPGRLNDLRHIIYKSADKPWRQSKKNLGLMLKEGLLKENIDGEALLWAFKRISIRKEERKILMIISDGAPVDDSTLSVNSGDYLEKHLKQTVNWIEENSKIEIL
;
A
#
# COMPACT_ATOMS: atom_id res chain seq x y z
N ASP A 1 15.12 -10.20 -18.24
CA ASP A 1 14.07 -10.31 -19.26
C ASP A 1 12.65 -10.40 -18.71
N LEU A 2 12.37 -11.26 -17.72
CA LEU A 2 11.03 -11.39 -17.11
C LEU A 2 10.55 -10.08 -16.45
N ILE A 3 11.45 -9.39 -15.74
CA ILE A 3 11.18 -8.12 -15.06
C ILE A 3 10.76 -7.04 -16.06
N ILE A 4 11.47 -6.95 -17.19
CA ILE A 4 11.17 -5.96 -18.22
C ILE A 4 9.83 -6.26 -18.90
N LYS A 5 9.52 -7.53 -19.15
CA LYS A 5 8.23 -7.96 -19.71
C LYS A 5 7.06 -7.66 -18.76
N LEU A 6 7.22 -7.97 -17.47
CA LEU A 6 6.23 -7.64 -16.43
C LEU A 6 6.05 -6.12 -16.27
N ALA A 7 7.16 -5.36 -16.26
CA ALA A 7 7.14 -3.92 -16.21
C ALA A 7 6.35 -3.31 -17.37
N ASN A 8 6.65 -3.75 -18.59
CA ASN A 8 5.96 -3.27 -19.79
C ASN A 8 4.47 -3.66 -19.80
N LYS A 9 4.14 -4.88 -19.33
CA LYS A 9 2.74 -5.33 -19.22
C LYS A 9 1.98 -4.51 -18.18
N LEU A 10 2.57 -4.27 -17.02
CA LEU A 10 1.97 -3.45 -15.95
C LEU A 10 1.80 -2.00 -16.41
N GLN A 11 2.82 -1.45 -17.06
CA GLN A 11 2.78 -0.11 -17.64
C GLN A 11 1.63 0.02 -18.66
N ARG A 12 1.46 -0.95 -19.55
CA ARG A 12 0.35 -0.95 -20.50
C ARG A 12 -1.02 -1.04 -19.82
N GLN A 13 -1.15 -1.87 -18.79
CA GLN A 13 -2.40 -2.00 -18.04
C GLN A 13 -2.73 -0.74 -17.24
N LEU A 14 -1.72 -0.10 -16.67
CA LEU A 14 -1.87 1.18 -16.00
C LEU A 14 -2.25 2.27 -17.01
N LEU A 15 -1.59 2.36 -18.16
CA LEU A 15 -1.90 3.31 -19.23
C LEU A 15 -3.32 3.09 -19.80
N ALA A 16 -3.76 1.83 -19.93
CA ALA A 16 -5.10 1.51 -20.42
C ALA A 16 -6.23 1.93 -19.47
N LYS A 17 -5.94 2.07 -18.16
CA LYS A 17 -6.89 2.56 -17.16
C LYS A 17 -6.83 4.07 -16.93
N GLN A 18 -6.04 4.81 -17.73
CA GLN A 18 -6.05 6.26 -17.68
C GLN A 18 -7.40 6.79 -18.15
N ASN A 19 -8.09 7.50 -17.29
CA ASN A 19 -9.20 8.36 -17.73
C ASN A 19 -8.61 9.51 -18.52
N ARG A 20 -8.85 9.49 -19.83
CA ARG A 20 -8.51 10.60 -20.68
C ARG A 20 -9.36 11.81 -20.26
N SER A 21 -8.72 12.86 -19.80
CA SER A 21 -9.38 14.13 -19.57
C SER A 21 -9.15 15.07 -20.73
N TRP A 22 -10.15 15.91 -20.99
CA TRP A 22 -10.05 16.96 -21.99
C TRP A 22 -9.80 18.28 -21.28
N GLU A 23 -8.80 19.02 -21.74
CA GLU A 23 -8.62 20.40 -21.40
C GLU A 23 -9.39 21.22 -22.47
N PHE A 24 -10.32 22.04 -22.00
CA PHE A 24 -11.22 22.85 -22.87
C PHE A 24 -10.78 24.29 -22.87
N ASP A 25 -11.42 25.11 -23.73
CA ASP A 25 -11.19 26.54 -23.81
C ASP A 25 -9.74 26.91 -24.19
N LEU A 26 -9.19 26.21 -25.18
CA LEU A 26 -7.84 26.44 -25.72
C LEU A 26 -7.92 27.23 -27.05
N GLU A 27 -6.80 27.89 -27.37
CA GLU A 27 -6.61 28.61 -28.65
C GLU A 27 -6.21 27.66 -29.78
N GLU A 28 -5.61 26.50 -29.44
CA GLU A 28 -5.12 25.52 -30.40
C GLU A 28 -5.48 24.08 -29.94
N GLY A 29 -5.75 23.18 -30.91
CA GLY A 29 -6.02 21.77 -30.63
C GLY A 29 -7.09 21.18 -31.53
N LEU A 30 -7.86 20.22 -31.00
CA LEU A 30 -9.04 19.65 -31.65
C LEU A 30 -10.23 20.57 -31.43
N LEU A 31 -10.97 20.88 -32.51
CA LEU A 31 -12.17 21.71 -32.42
C LEU A 31 -13.23 21.03 -31.53
N ASP A 32 -13.72 21.77 -30.54
CA ASP A 32 -14.86 21.31 -29.73
C ASP A 32 -16.16 21.67 -30.40
N SER A 33 -16.83 20.67 -30.99
CA SER A 33 -18.09 20.86 -31.70
C SER A 33 -19.21 21.46 -30.84
N SER A 34 -19.17 21.30 -29.53
CA SER A 34 -20.16 21.87 -28.61
C SER A 34 -20.01 23.40 -28.48
N LYS A 35 -18.87 23.96 -28.85
CA LYS A 35 -18.54 25.40 -28.74
C LYS A 35 -18.50 26.13 -30.07
N LEU A 36 -18.86 25.46 -31.16
CA LEU A 36 -18.99 26.09 -32.50
C LEU A 36 -19.82 27.39 -32.51
N PRO A 37 -20.92 27.52 -31.76
CA PRO A 37 -21.67 28.77 -31.71
C PRO A 37 -20.83 29.97 -31.26
N ARG A 38 -19.81 29.78 -30.42
CA ARG A 38 -18.90 30.85 -29.97
C ARG A 38 -18.05 31.40 -31.10
N VAL A 39 -17.59 30.55 -32.01
CA VAL A 39 -16.78 30.93 -33.17
C VAL A 39 -17.55 31.84 -34.10
N ILE A 40 -18.88 31.67 -34.18
CA ILE A 40 -19.75 32.46 -35.00
C ILE A 40 -20.05 33.84 -34.36
N ILE A 41 -20.16 33.85 -33.02
CA ILE A 41 -20.51 35.07 -32.26
C ILE A 41 -19.29 35.98 -32.09
N ASP A 42 -18.13 35.41 -31.75
CA ASP A 42 -16.88 36.14 -31.56
C ASP A 42 -15.70 35.40 -32.19
N PRO A 43 -15.42 35.63 -33.48
CA PRO A 43 -14.33 34.94 -34.19
C PRO A 43 -12.92 35.26 -33.68
N TYR A 44 -12.74 36.37 -32.98
CA TYR A 44 -11.42 36.81 -32.51
C TYR A 44 -11.02 36.27 -31.13
N ASN A 45 -11.97 35.83 -30.35
CA ASN A 45 -11.75 35.25 -29.00
C ASN A 45 -12.31 33.83 -28.89
N SER A 46 -12.32 33.06 -29.97
CA SER A 46 -12.89 31.72 -29.98
C SER A 46 -11.98 30.71 -29.26
N LEU A 47 -12.02 30.65 -27.94
CA LEU A 47 -11.49 29.55 -27.14
C LEU A 47 -12.35 28.28 -27.35
N SER A 48 -12.26 27.70 -28.56
CA SER A 48 -13.15 26.63 -29.02
C SER A 48 -12.42 25.32 -29.27
N PHE A 49 -11.16 25.24 -28.90
CA PHE A 49 -10.35 24.02 -29.02
C PHE A 49 -10.24 23.28 -27.72
N LYS A 50 -10.09 21.96 -27.83
CA LYS A 50 -9.82 21.05 -26.74
C LYS A 50 -8.59 20.22 -27.04
N LYS A 51 -7.80 19.89 -26.01
CA LYS A 51 -6.64 19.02 -26.08
C LYS A 51 -6.80 17.87 -25.14
N GLU A 52 -6.44 16.69 -25.60
CA GLU A 52 -6.37 15.52 -24.73
C GLU A 52 -5.24 15.74 -23.72
N LYS A 53 -5.59 15.72 -22.43
CA LYS A 53 -4.63 15.84 -21.35
C LYS A 53 -4.35 14.45 -20.84
N ASP A 54 -3.13 13.97 -21.07
CA ASP A 54 -2.66 12.76 -20.41
C ASP A 54 -2.59 13.02 -18.90
N LEU A 55 -3.47 12.37 -18.14
CA LEU A 55 -3.37 12.34 -16.70
C LEU A 55 -2.09 11.58 -16.37
N GLU A 56 -1.06 12.31 -15.99
CA GLU A 56 0.19 11.69 -15.57
C GLU A 56 -0.05 10.80 -14.35
N PHE A 57 0.49 9.56 -14.38
CA PHE A 57 0.52 8.63 -13.23
C PHE A 57 1.24 9.21 -11.99
N LYS A 58 1.76 10.41 -12.09
CA LYS A 58 2.48 11.10 -11.01
C LYS A 58 1.67 11.20 -9.71
N ASP A 59 0.36 10.96 -9.78
CA ASP A 59 -0.55 11.14 -8.65
C ASP A 59 -1.02 9.81 -8.05
N THR A 60 -0.22 8.76 -8.20
CA THR A 60 -0.51 7.45 -7.62
C THR A 60 0.57 7.06 -6.62
N VAL A 61 0.14 6.55 -5.46
CA VAL A 61 1.02 5.93 -4.46
C VAL A 61 0.59 4.49 -4.20
N VAL A 62 1.55 3.59 -4.16
CA VAL A 62 1.36 2.17 -3.82
C VAL A 62 2.13 1.87 -2.55
N THR A 63 1.44 1.40 -1.53
CA THR A 63 2.06 0.90 -0.30
C THR A 63 2.01 -0.62 -0.29
N LEU A 64 3.18 -1.26 -0.23
CA LEU A 64 3.33 -2.69 -0.06
C LEU A 64 3.51 -2.99 1.42
N LEU A 65 2.58 -3.70 2.03
CA LEU A 65 2.65 -4.15 3.42
C LEU A 65 2.99 -5.64 3.44
N ILE A 66 4.18 -5.98 3.92
CA ILE A 66 4.75 -7.33 3.85
C ILE A 66 4.76 -7.95 5.23
N ASP A 67 4.21 -9.15 5.32
CA ASP A 67 4.27 -9.97 6.51
C ASP A 67 5.71 -10.47 6.76
N ASN A 68 6.23 -10.20 7.95
CA ASN A 68 7.52 -10.67 8.43
C ASN A 68 7.32 -11.65 9.60
N SER A 69 6.32 -12.54 9.51
CA SER A 69 6.07 -13.59 10.49
C SER A 69 6.97 -14.79 10.31
N GLY A 70 6.96 -15.68 11.29
CA GLY A 70 7.77 -16.90 11.28
C GLY A 70 7.39 -17.87 10.18
N SER A 71 6.12 -17.92 9.76
CA SER A 71 5.62 -18.72 8.63
C SER A 71 6.26 -18.32 7.30
N MET A 72 6.52 -17.03 7.13
CA MET A 72 7.20 -16.49 5.94
C MET A 72 8.67 -16.91 5.82
N ARG A 73 9.24 -17.58 6.83
CA ARG A 73 10.67 -17.94 6.85
C ARG A 73 11.07 -18.82 5.67
N GLY A 74 12.23 -18.52 5.09
CA GLY A 74 12.81 -19.26 3.97
C GLY A 74 12.31 -18.76 2.61
N ARG A 75 11.67 -19.64 1.85
CA ARG A 75 11.25 -19.33 0.47
C ARG A 75 10.18 -18.23 0.36
N PRO A 76 9.12 -18.17 1.18
CA PRO A 76 8.10 -17.15 1.07
C PRO A 76 8.65 -15.72 1.19
N ILE A 77 9.43 -15.42 2.25
CA ILE A 77 9.99 -14.07 2.44
C ILE A 77 10.98 -13.69 1.35
N THR A 78 11.73 -14.68 0.81
CA THR A 78 12.65 -14.43 -0.31
C THR A 78 11.86 -14.04 -1.56
N ILE A 79 10.76 -14.71 -1.86
CA ILE A 79 9.89 -14.38 -2.99
C ILE A 79 9.26 -13.00 -2.77
N ALA A 80 8.74 -12.72 -1.57
CA ALA A 80 8.16 -11.43 -1.23
C ALA A 80 9.17 -10.28 -1.40
N ALA A 81 10.41 -10.46 -0.96
CA ALA A 81 11.47 -9.47 -1.13
C ALA A 81 11.82 -9.23 -2.61
N ILE A 82 11.89 -10.29 -3.42
CA ILE A 82 12.13 -10.19 -4.87
C ILE A 82 10.94 -9.49 -5.55
N CYS A 83 9.72 -9.85 -5.22
CA CYS A 83 8.52 -9.20 -5.75
C CYS A 83 8.47 -7.72 -5.40
N ALA A 84 8.78 -7.36 -4.15
CA ALA A 84 8.85 -5.97 -3.71
C ALA A 84 9.93 -5.17 -4.46
N ASP A 85 11.11 -5.77 -4.69
CA ASP A 85 12.18 -5.16 -5.49
C ASP A 85 11.73 -4.91 -6.94
N ILE A 86 11.14 -5.92 -7.57
CA ILE A 86 10.67 -5.83 -8.95
C ILE A 86 9.55 -4.78 -9.09
N LEU A 87 8.53 -4.85 -8.22
CA LEU A 87 7.42 -3.92 -8.24
C LEU A 87 7.88 -2.49 -7.99
N SER A 88 8.73 -2.26 -6.99
CA SER A 88 9.25 -0.92 -6.71
C SER A 88 10.00 -0.32 -7.90
N ARG A 89 10.88 -1.09 -8.53
CA ARG A 89 11.63 -0.65 -9.73
C ARG A 89 10.74 -0.36 -10.92
N THR A 90 9.71 -1.19 -11.10
CA THR A 90 8.78 -1.07 -12.22
C THR A 90 7.87 0.13 -12.06
N LEU A 91 7.26 0.27 -10.87
CA LEU A 91 6.34 1.35 -10.57
C LEU A 91 7.04 2.71 -10.57
N GLU A 92 8.27 2.81 -10.03
CA GLU A 92 9.03 4.06 -10.08
C GLU A 92 9.38 4.49 -11.52
N ARG A 93 9.60 3.54 -12.44
CA ARG A 93 9.77 3.86 -13.87
C ARG A 93 8.49 4.46 -14.49
N CYS A 94 7.34 4.10 -13.95
CA CYS A 94 6.06 4.65 -14.34
C CYS A 94 5.68 5.94 -13.57
N SER A 95 6.65 6.54 -12.85
CA SER A 95 6.44 7.73 -12.01
C SER A 95 5.44 7.52 -10.85
N VAL A 96 5.16 6.27 -10.49
CA VAL A 96 4.34 5.91 -9.33
C VAL A 96 5.20 5.89 -8.08
N LYS A 97 4.75 6.52 -7.01
CA LYS A 97 5.45 6.46 -5.71
C LYS A 97 5.18 5.12 -5.04
N VAL A 98 6.24 4.51 -4.51
CA VAL A 98 6.15 3.20 -3.84
C VAL A 98 6.68 3.29 -2.43
N GLU A 99 5.88 2.84 -1.47
CA GLU A 99 6.28 2.62 -0.09
C GLU A 99 6.34 1.12 0.19
N ILE A 100 7.36 0.67 0.93
CA ILE A 100 7.50 -0.73 1.33
C ILE A 100 7.60 -0.80 2.84
N LEU A 101 6.61 -1.44 3.43
CA LEU A 101 6.43 -1.61 4.86
C LEU A 101 6.52 -3.09 5.23
N GLY A 102 6.93 -3.37 6.44
CA GLY A 102 6.89 -4.71 7.00
C GLY A 102 6.31 -4.70 8.40
N PHE A 103 5.73 -5.80 8.82
CA PHE A 103 5.19 -5.94 10.15
C PHE A 103 5.48 -7.33 10.75
N THR A 104 5.69 -7.34 12.04
CA THR A 104 5.87 -8.52 12.89
C THR A 104 5.72 -8.10 14.35
N THR A 105 5.96 -8.99 15.28
CA THR A 105 6.05 -8.68 16.71
C THR A 105 7.50 -8.52 17.17
N LYS A 106 7.73 -7.90 18.33
CA LYS A 106 9.06 -7.77 18.92
C LYS A 106 9.55 -9.07 19.53
N ASN A 107 8.66 -9.82 20.14
CA ASN A 107 8.95 -11.04 20.87
C ASN A 107 8.10 -12.19 20.37
N TRP A 108 8.57 -13.40 20.61
CA TRP A 108 7.75 -14.58 20.61
C TRP A 108 6.96 -14.62 21.91
N LYS A 109 5.67 -14.94 21.87
CA LYS A 109 4.83 -15.18 23.07
C LYS A 109 4.78 -14.01 24.06
N GLY A 110 4.57 -12.81 23.59
CA GLY A 110 4.30 -11.64 24.43
C GLY A 110 5.39 -10.58 24.43
N GLY A 111 5.49 -9.86 25.53
CA GLY A 111 6.39 -8.71 25.68
C GLY A 111 5.92 -7.83 26.83
N LYS A 112 6.27 -6.56 26.79
CA LYS A 112 5.85 -5.58 27.82
C LYS A 112 4.32 -5.51 27.99
N SER A 113 3.57 -5.68 26.90
CA SER A 113 2.10 -5.71 26.94
C SER A 113 1.61 -6.87 27.82
N ARG A 114 2.20 -8.05 27.69
CA ARG A 114 1.86 -9.22 28.52
C ARG A 114 2.33 -9.06 29.97
N GLU A 115 3.50 -8.50 30.19
CA GLU A 115 4.00 -8.19 31.55
C GLU A 115 3.04 -7.23 32.27
N LYS A 116 2.62 -6.16 31.60
CA LYS A 116 1.64 -5.22 32.14
C LYS A 116 0.33 -5.90 32.49
N TRP A 117 -0.21 -6.75 31.61
CA TRP A 117 -1.43 -7.52 31.87
C TRP A 117 -1.30 -8.43 33.11
N ASN A 118 -0.15 -9.06 33.30
CA ASN A 118 0.13 -9.88 34.48
C ASN A 118 0.12 -9.04 35.78
N LEU A 119 0.66 -7.82 35.72
CA LEU A 119 0.70 -6.88 36.86
C LEU A 119 -0.69 -6.32 37.21
N GLU A 120 -1.55 -6.19 36.23
CA GLU A 120 -2.93 -5.68 36.41
C GLU A 120 -3.95 -6.77 36.79
N ASN A 121 -3.49 -7.86 37.41
CA ASN A 121 -4.33 -8.99 37.84
C ASN A 121 -5.11 -9.70 36.70
N LYS A 122 -4.56 -9.71 35.49
CA LYS A 122 -5.05 -10.47 34.34
C LYS A 122 -6.53 -10.20 34.02
N PRO A 123 -6.93 -8.97 33.68
CA PRO A 123 -8.29 -8.66 33.30
C PRO A 123 -8.77 -9.55 32.15
N ILE A 124 -10.06 -9.84 32.10
CA ILE A 124 -10.69 -10.67 31.08
C ILE A 124 -10.75 -9.88 29.77
N ASN A 125 -10.48 -10.57 28.64
CA ASN A 125 -10.47 -9.98 27.28
C ASN A 125 -9.54 -8.76 27.15
N PRO A 126 -8.27 -8.89 27.42
CA PRO A 126 -7.32 -7.77 27.43
C PRO A 126 -7.02 -7.21 26.03
N GLY A 127 -7.43 -7.89 24.98
CA GLY A 127 -7.02 -7.56 23.62
C GLY A 127 -5.62 -8.07 23.29
N ARG A 128 -4.85 -7.30 22.54
CA ARG A 128 -3.49 -7.67 22.13
C ARG A 128 -2.51 -7.72 23.31
N LEU A 129 -1.78 -8.81 23.42
CA LEU A 129 -0.77 -9.05 24.46
C LEU A 129 0.66 -9.23 23.94
N ASN A 130 0.97 -8.72 22.76
CA ASN A 130 2.32 -8.70 22.21
C ASN A 130 2.72 -7.29 21.77
N ASP A 131 4.02 -7.02 21.75
CA ASP A 131 4.54 -5.73 21.29
C ASP A 131 4.74 -5.76 19.78
N LEU A 132 4.21 -4.76 19.09
CA LEU A 132 4.32 -4.66 17.64
C LEU A 132 5.71 -4.17 17.21
N ARG A 133 6.13 -4.64 16.03
CA ARG A 133 7.27 -4.12 15.29
C ARG A 133 6.84 -3.79 13.87
N HIS A 134 6.69 -2.52 13.59
CA HIS A 134 6.43 -1.99 12.26
C HIS A 134 7.73 -1.47 11.66
N ILE A 135 8.02 -1.82 10.41
CA ILE A 135 9.30 -1.57 9.74
C ILE A 135 9.05 -0.81 8.46
N ILE A 136 9.82 0.24 8.24
CA ILE A 136 9.81 1.00 6.98
C ILE A 136 11.06 0.60 6.21
N TYR A 137 10.91 -0.25 5.21
CA TYR A 137 12.01 -0.64 4.31
C TYR A 137 12.29 0.45 3.29
N LYS A 138 11.23 1.07 2.76
CA LYS A 138 11.30 2.16 1.81
C LYS A 138 10.13 3.12 2.04
N SER A 139 10.42 4.39 2.26
CA SER A 139 9.37 5.43 2.26
C SER A 139 9.03 5.85 0.82
N ALA A 140 7.81 6.34 0.61
CA ALA A 140 7.31 6.73 -0.71
C ALA A 140 8.16 7.80 -1.42
N ASP A 141 8.77 8.71 -0.65
CA ASP A 141 9.54 9.84 -1.18
C ASP A 141 11.02 9.50 -1.46
N LYS A 142 11.51 8.36 -0.96
CA LYS A 142 12.88 7.91 -1.23
C LYS A 142 12.93 7.05 -2.48
N PRO A 143 13.86 7.31 -3.42
CA PRO A 143 14.01 6.47 -4.60
C PRO A 143 14.51 5.06 -4.23
N TRP A 144 14.10 4.07 -5.03
CA TRP A 144 14.47 2.67 -4.84
C TRP A 144 15.99 2.45 -4.68
N ARG A 145 16.80 3.18 -5.45
CA ARG A 145 18.27 3.03 -5.42
C ARG A 145 18.86 3.26 -4.03
N GLN A 146 18.30 4.19 -3.25
CA GLN A 146 18.74 4.47 -1.89
C GLN A 146 18.24 3.42 -0.88
N SER A 147 17.10 2.81 -1.14
CA SER A 147 16.44 1.88 -0.22
C SER A 147 16.73 0.40 -0.52
N LYS A 148 17.38 0.09 -1.65
CA LYS A 148 17.66 -1.28 -2.07
C LYS A 148 18.31 -2.14 -0.98
N LYS A 149 19.27 -1.59 -0.24
CA LYS A 149 19.97 -2.32 0.82
C LYS A 149 19.04 -2.71 1.99
N ASN A 150 18.01 -1.90 2.23
CA ASN A 150 17.06 -2.15 3.32
C ASN A 150 16.18 -3.37 3.05
N LEU A 151 15.88 -3.66 1.77
CA LEU A 151 15.10 -4.85 1.40
C LEU A 151 15.81 -6.15 1.80
N GLY A 152 17.14 -6.15 1.78
CA GLY A 152 17.94 -7.28 2.28
C GLY A 152 17.73 -7.59 3.76
N LEU A 153 17.27 -6.60 4.57
CA LEU A 153 16.97 -6.82 5.98
C LEU A 153 15.74 -7.74 6.19
N MET A 154 14.86 -7.87 5.19
CA MET A 154 13.74 -8.82 5.25
C MET A 154 14.22 -10.26 5.43
N LEU A 155 15.41 -10.57 4.89
CA LEU A 155 15.99 -11.91 4.93
C LEU A 155 16.76 -12.19 6.23
N LYS A 156 16.84 -11.20 7.15
CA LYS A 156 17.56 -11.35 8.40
C LYS A 156 16.82 -12.31 9.32
N GLU A 157 17.44 -13.43 9.61
CA GLU A 157 16.96 -14.37 10.63
C GLU A 157 16.83 -13.66 11.99
N GLY A 158 15.85 -14.02 12.78
CA GLY A 158 15.57 -13.37 14.06
C GLY A 158 14.70 -12.10 13.97
N LEU A 159 14.46 -11.55 12.76
CA LEU A 159 13.45 -10.51 12.57
C LEU A 159 12.04 -11.10 12.55
N LEU A 160 11.88 -12.26 11.93
CA LEU A 160 10.63 -12.97 11.72
C LEU A 160 10.08 -13.54 13.03
N LYS A 161 8.87 -13.15 13.41
CA LYS A 161 8.19 -13.60 14.64
C LYS A 161 6.72 -13.86 14.39
N GLU A 162 5.83 -13.38 15.23
CA GLU A 162 4.38 -13.53 15.10
C GLU A 162 3.77 -12.36 14.28
N ASN A 163 2.54 -12.50 13.82
CA ASN A 163 1.87 -11.50 13.00
C ASN A 163 0.53 -11.05 13.59
N ILE A 164 0.30 -9.73 13.56
CA ILE A 164 -0.94 -9.06 13.97
C ILE A 164 -1.34 -8.11 12.84
N ASP A 165 -2.05 -8.68 11.86
CA ASP A 165 -2.30 -8.05 10.57
C ASP A 165 -3.23 -6.84 10.66
N GLY A 166 -4.29 -6.90 11.50
CA GLY A 166 -5.26 -5.83 11.60
C GLY A 166 -4.65 -4.50 12.06
N GLU A 167 -3.79 -4.53 13.10
CA GLU A 167 -3.12 -3.32 13.57
C GLU A 167 -2.04 -2.83 12.58
N ALA A 168 -1.37 -3.76 11.90
CA ALA A 168 -0.41 -3.43 10.84
C ALA A 168 -1.09 -2.75 9.65
N LEU A 169 -2.28 -3.24 9.27
CA LEU A 169 -3.10 -2.64 8.23
C LEU A 169 -3.55 -1.23 8.60
N LEU A 170 -4.03 -1.01 9.83
CA LEU A 170 -4.38 0.32 10.34
C LEU A 170 -3.19 1.29 10.33
N TRP A 171 -2.00 0.80 10.66
CA TRP A 171 -0.79 1.60 10.61
C TRP A 171 -0.44 1.99 9.17
N ALA A 172 -0.47 1.05 8.24
CA ALA A 172 -0.22 1.32 6.82
C ALA A 172 -1.28 2.27 6.24
N PHE A 173 -2.56 2.07 6.59
CA PHE A 173 -3.66 2.96 6.23
C PHE A 173 -3.42 4.40 6.71
N LYS A 174 -3.04 4.61 7.97
CA LYS A 174 -2.72 5.96 8.49
C LYS A 174 -1.60 6.62 7.71
N ARG A 175 -0.60 5.87 7.28
CA ARG A 175 0.52 6.39 6.49
C ARG A 175 0.12 6.81 5.09
N ILE A 176 -0.66 5.97 4.39
CA ILE A 176 -1.07 6.24 3.02
C ILE A 176 -2.18 7.30 2.95
N SER A 177 -3.05 7.40 3.96
CA SER A 177 -4.15 8.38 3.99
C SER A 177 -3.66 9.83 4.03
N ILE A 178 -2.53 10.10 4.71
CA ILE A 178 -1.92 11.44 4.81
C ILE A 178 -1.30 11.89 3.47
N ARG A 179 -1.07 10.97 2.55
CA ARG A 179 -0.45 11.27 1.26
C ARG A 179 -1.36 12.18 0.40
N LYS A 180 -0.72 12.99 -0.45
CA LYS A 180 -1.43 13.96 -1.32
C LYS A 180 -1.91 13.35 -2.64
N GLU A 181 -1.36 12.17 -3.00
CA GLU A 181 -1.68 11.49 -4.24
C GLU A 181 -3.17 11.16 -4.31
N GLU A 182 -3.78 11.34 -5.48
CA GLU A 182 -5.21 11.09 -5.69
C GLU A 182 -5.55 9.61 -5.59
N ARG A 183 -4.74 8.77 -6.25
CA ARG A 183 -4.93 7.32 -6.22
C ARG A 183 -4.01 6.67 -5.20
N LYS A 184 -4.59 5.91 -4.30
CA LYS A 184 -3.91 5.26 -3.19
C LYS A 184 -4.22 3.77 -3.19
N ILE A 185 -3.18 2.95 -3.32
CA ILE A 185 -3.30 1.49 -3.37
C ILE A 185 -2.51 0.90 -2.22
N LEU A 186 -3.16 0.09 -1.39
CA LEU A 186 -2.55 -0.64 -0.28
C LEU A 186 -2.59 -2.13 -0.60
N MET A 187 -1.42 -2.70 -0.88
CA MET A 187 -1.26 -4.11 -1.21
C MET A 187 -0.65 -4.86 -0.03
N ILE A 188 -1.30 -5.94 0.38
CA ILE A 188 -0.86 -6.79 1.49
C ILE A 188 -0.28 -8.08 0.92
N ILE A 189 0.89 -8.47 1.41
CA ILE A 189 1.56 -9.72 1.07
C ILE A 189 1.73 -10.52 2.35
N SER A 190 0.92 -11.53 2.54
CA SER A 190 0.95 -12.46 3.67
C SER A 190 0.75 -13.90 3.18
N ASP A 191 1.17 -14.89 3.95
CA ASP A 191 1.05 -16.31 3.63
C ASP A 191 -0.05 -17.02 4.43
N GLY A 192 -0.80 -16.32 5.28
CA GLY A 192 -1.82 -16.96 6.08
C GLY A 192 -2.64 -16.05 6.99
N ALA A 193 -3.27 -16.67 7.96
CA ALA A 193 -4.06 -15.99 8.97
C ALA A 193 -3.18 -15.31 10.04
N PRO A 194 -3.68 -14.25 10.70
CA PRO A 194 -2.96 -13.62 11.79
C PRO A 194 -2.85 -14.57 12.99
N VAL A 195 -1.60 -14.76 13.47
CA VAL A 195 -1.31 -15.65 14.60
C VAL A 195 -0.40 -14.94 15.58
N ASP A 196 -0.88 -14.82 16.82
CA ASP A 196 -0.10 -14.42 17.99
C ASP A 196 -0.52 -15.25 19.21
N ASP A 197 0.34 -16.16 19.60
CA ASP A 197 0.07 -17.12 20.69
C ASP A 197 -0.33 -16.41 21.99
N SER A 198 0.32 -15.28 22.30
CA SER A 198 0.05 -14.53 23.51
C SER A 198 -1.35 -13.94 23.55
N THR A 199 -1.79 -13.40 22.43
CA THR A 199 -3.12 -12.81 22.30
C THR A 199 -4.21 -13.88 22.24
N LEU A 200 -3.98 -14.93 21.44
CA LEU A 200 -4.97 -16.02 21.27
C LEU A 200 -5.15 -16.90 22.52
N SER A 201 -4.13 -16.95 23.40
CA SER A 201 -4.23 -17.73 24.64
C SER A 201 -5.25 -17.21 25.65
N VAL A 202 -5.66 -15.95 25.53
CA VAL A 202 -6.53 -15.25 26.51
C VAL A 202 -7.77 -14.57 25.89
N ASN A 203 -7.82 -14.53 24.57
CA ASN A 203 -8.98 -14.05 23.82
C ASN A 203 -9.62 -15.22 23.04
N SER A 204 -10.73 -14.96 22.34
CA SER A 204 -11.29 -15.97 21.44
C SER A 204 -10.31 -16.35 20.33
N GLY A 205 -10.32 -17.62 19.91
CA GLY A 205 -9.38 -18.12 18.89
C GLY A 205 -9.49 -17.41 17.54
N ASP A 206 -10.62 -16.75 17.27
CA ASP A 206 -10.89 -15.99 16.06
C ASP A 206 -10.72 -14.46 16.24
N TYR A 207 -10.20 -14.01 17.38
CA TYR A 207 -10.08 -12.59 17.74
C TYR A 207 -9.31 -11.78 16.70
N LEU A 208 -8.12 -12.24 16.31
CA LEU A 208 -7.25 -11.55 15.36
C LEU A 208 -7.85 -11.54 13.95
N GLU A 209 -8.47 -12.64 13.52
CA GLU A 209 -9.12 -12.76 12.22
C GLU A 209 -10.36 -11.84 12.12
N LYS A 210 -11.19 -11.81 13.17
CA LYS A 210 -12.32 -10.89 13.24
C LYS A 210 -11.87 -9.43 13.18
N HIS A 211 -10.80 -9.09 13.91
CA HIS A 211 -10.25 -7.75 13.91
C HIS A 211 -9.72 -7.36 12.53
N LEU A 212 -9.03 -8.26 11.84
CA LEU A 212 -8.56 -8.02 10.47
C LEU A 212 -9.74 -7.77 9.52
N LYS A 213 -10.76 -8.63 9.53
CA LYS A 213 -11.96 -8.46 8.69
C LYS A 213 -12.69 -7.14 8.97
N GLN A 214 -12.86 -6.79 10.25
CA GLN A 214 -13.47 -5.51 10.64
C GLN A 214 -12.65 -4.32 10.13
N THR A 215 -11.32 -4.41 10.20
CA THR A 215 -10.42 -3.35 9.74
C THR A 215 -10.50 -3.17 8.23
N VAL A 216 -10.50 -4.27 7.46
CA VAL A 216 -10.63 -4.22 5.99
C VAL A 216 -11.95 -3.58 5.60
N ASN A 217 -13.08 -4.09 6.13
CA ASN A 217 -14.41 -3.55 5.84
C ASN A 217 -14.50 -2.06 6.20
N TRP A 218 -13.97 -1.69 7.35
CA TRP A 218 -13.98 -0.29 7.77
C TRP A 218 -13.19 0.63 6.80
N ILE A 219 -12.04 0.19 6.31
CA ILE A 219 -11.24 0.97 5.35
C ILE A 219 -11.98 1.07 4.02
N GLU A 220 -12.57 0.00 3.51
CA GLU A 220 -13.32 -0.03 2.26
C GLU A 220 -14.55 0.88 2.31
N GLU A 221 -15.28 0.88 3.42
CA GLU A 221 -16.49 1.69 3.62
C GLU A 221 -16.18 3.19 3.83
N ASN A 222 -15.07 3.51 4.50
CA ASN A 222 -14.76 4.87 4.94
C ASN A 222 -13.64 5.55 4.15
N SER A 223 -13.10 4.92 3.12
CA SER A 223 -12.01 5.51 2.33
C SER A 223 -12.10 5.17 0.84
N LYS A 224 -11.35 5.94 0.04
CA LYS A 224 -11.14 5.67 -1.39
C LYS A 224 -9.86 4.88 -1.66
N ILE A 225 -9.26 4.28 -0.64
CA ILE A 225 -8.02 3.52 -0.77
C ILE A 225 -8.36 2.13 -1.28
N GLU A 226 -7.74 1.73 -2.38
CA GLU A 226 -7.88 0.39 -2.95
C GLU A 226 -7.03 -0.60 -2.12
N ILE A 227 -7.66 -1.63 -1.55
CA ILE A 227 -6.95 -2.72 -0.86
C ILE A 227 -6.83 -3.92 -1.81
N LEU A 228 -5.65 -4.53 -1.86
CA LEU A 228 -5.31 -5.70 -2.68
C LEU A 228 -4.56 -6.75 -1.86
#